data_e28eb0b904e1c854f3b92e05e431e13c
#
_entry.id   e28eb0b904e1c854f3b92e05e431e13c
#
_cell.length_a   1.000
_cell.length_b   1.000
_cell.length_c   1.000
_cell.angle_alpha   90.00
_cell.angle_beta   90.00
_cell.angle_gamma   90.00
#
_symmetry.space_group_name_H-M   'P 1'
#
loop_
_entity.id
_entity.type
_entity.pdbx_description
1 polymer ?
#
loop_
_entity_poly.entity_id
_entity_poly.type
_entity_poly.pdbx_seq_one_letter_code
_entity_poly.pdbx_strand_id
1 'polypeptide(L)'
;MQSCGELGHPRIGRRLLCDPTPMPPKGLGMTDTDLVEHAAAAGAAVEQAVAVFMLHPQTYAESSAAGYENPLAGYVAGRGGVLGDATGATVAAVFAVFEPTGLSALWEQGVAVRGAAGAAEVYWEQAAEFGRRYLAAAHGLDRIAELGERLIAVAPTSSVPLFAGWKVMPLAGDAPARALQVMFVLRELRAGLHFNALSLSGISPIEAHMLNKGPRYAAMFGWPEPFADGADKKDRYAEVENTTNRRMAELVGIAWESAEIAEFAGLTAAALTTLKQTVPR
;
A
#
# COMPACT_ATOMS: atom_id res chain seq x y z
N MET A 1 14.65 -63.57 20.15
CA MET A 1 13.86 -62.95 21.26
C MET A 1 14.57 -61.64 21.58
N GLN A 2 14.14 -60.52 20.99
CA GLN A 2 14.52 -59.19 21.42
C GLN A 2 13.31 -58.27 21.18
N SER A 3 12.89 -57.60 22.23
CA SER A 3 11.68 -56.86 22.36
C SER A 3 11.69 -55.55 21.56
N CYS A 4 10.60 -55.27 20.84
CA CYS A 4 10.31 -54.00 20.26
C CYS A 4 10.05 -52.96 21.37
N GLY A 5 10.86 -51.90 21.39
CA GLY A 5 10.60 -50.71 22.19
C GLY A 5 9.59 -49.79 21.52
N GLU A 6 8.49 -49.51 22.21
CA GLU A 6 7.49 -48.53 21.79
C GLU A 6 8.08 -47.11 21.86
N LEU A 7 8.13 -46.42 20.71
CA LEU A 7 8.40 -45.00 20.65
C LEU A 7 7.11 -44.24 21.03
N GLY A 8 7.10 -43.70 22.23
CA GLY A 8 6.02 -42.86 22.71
C GLY A 8 5.97 -41.54 21.95
N HIS A 9 4.85 -41.28 21.27
CA HIS A 9 4.55 -39.95 20.71
C HIS A 9 4.23 -38.96 21.84
N PRO A 10 4.81 -37.74 21.84
CA PRO A 10 4.41 -36.71 22.76
C PRO A 10 2.99 -36.25 22.43
N ARG A 11 2.08 -36.38 23.41
CA ARG A 11 0.73 -35.80 23.37
C ARG A 11 0.88 -34.27 23.24
N ILE A 12 0.52 -33.70 22.10
CA ILE A 12 0.33 -32.26 21.92
C ILE A 12 -0.85 -31.89 22.81
N GLY A 13 -0.53 -31.21 23.91
CA GLY A 13 -1.51 -30.67 24.83
C GLY A 13 -2.43 -29.67 24.14
N ARG A 14 -3.74 -29.93 24.21
CA ARG A 14 -4.78 -28.93 23.94
C ARG A 14 -4.59 -27.77 24.92
N ARG A 15 -4.03 -26.69 24.47
CA ARG A 15 -4.13 -25.42 25.16
C ARG A 15 -4.46 -24.31 24.17
N LEU A 16 -5.45 -23.55 24.61
CA LEU A 16 -5.78 -22.19 24.25
C LEU A 16 -6.67 -22.00 23.03
N LEU A 17 -7.94 -22.31 23.23
CA LEU A 17 -8.93 -21.34 22.85
C LEU A 17 -8.79 -20.19 23.88
N CYS A 18 -8.13 -19.13 23.51
CA CYS A 18 -8.24 -17.86 24.24
C CYS A 18 -9.71 -17.46 24.09
N ASP A 19 -10.45 -17.40 25.20
CA ASP A 19 -11.74 -16.71 25.23
C ASP A 19 -11.52 -15.30 24.64
N PRO A 20 -12.32 -14.88 23.65
CA PRO A 20 -12.26 -13.51 23.20
C PRO A 20 -12.68 -12.64 24.38
N THR A 21 -11.74 -11.91 24.97
CA THR A 21 -12.06 -10.86 25.92
C THR A 21 -13.07 -9.95 25.22
N PRO A 22 -14.28 -9.75 25.78
CA PRO A 22 -15.25 -8.85 25.17
C PRO A 22 -14.61 -7.48 25.04
N MET A 23 -14.54 -6.97 23.80
CA MET A 23 -14.10 -5.59 23.56
C MET A 23 -15.00 -4.67 24.37
N PRO A 24 -14.43 -3.64 25.06
CA PRO A 24 -15.25 -2.63 25.73
C PRO A 24 -16.21 -2.00 24.71
N PRO A 25 -17.43 -1.64 25.11
CA PRO A 25 -18.39 -1.02 24.21
C PRO A 25 -17.79 0.25 23.62
N LYS A 26 -17.85 0.37 22.28
CA LYS A 26 -17.43 1.57 21.54
C LYS A 26 -18.17 2.78 22.14
N GLY A 27 -17.41 3.83 22.47
CA GLY A 27 -17.96 5.07 22.99
C GLY A 27 -19.04 5.64 22.05
N LEU A 28 -20.08 6.19 22.63
CA LEU A 28 -21.20 6.87 21.95
C LEU A 28 -20.65 7.96 21.01
N GLY A 29 -20.76 7.79 19.69
CA GLY A 29 -20.41 8.88 18.79
C GLY A 29 -20.34 8.60 17.29
N MET A 30 -19.85 7.48 16.86
CA MET A 30 -19.65 7.18 15.42
C MET A 30 -20.40 5.91 15.04
N THR A 31 -21.21 5.95 13.97
CA THR A 31 -21.87 4.77 13.44
C THR A 31 -20.86 3.93 12.63
N ASP A 32 -21.16 2.64 12.39
CA ASP A 32 -20.32 1.81 11.52
C ASP A 32 -20.24 2.37 10.09
N THR A 33 -21.29 3.04 9.63
CA THR A 33 -21.32 3.74 8.33
C THR A 33 -20.35 4.92 8.33
N ASP A 34 -20.38 5.78 9.35
CA ASP A 34 -19.45 6.91 9.47
C ASP A 34 -17.99 6.44 9.55
N LEU A 35 -17.73 5.33 10.23
CA LEU A 35 -16.40 4.72 10.31
C LEU A 35 -15.89 4.32 8.93
N VAL A 36 -16.72 3.65 8.13
CA VAL A 36 -16.35 3.24 6.75
C VAL A 36 -16.13 4.47 5.86
N GLU A 37 -17.00 5.49 5.96
CA GLU A 37 -16.87 6.72 5.17
C GLU A 37 -15.58 7.49 5.49
N HIS A 38 -15.25 7.67 6.77
CA HIS A 38 -14.00 8.34 7.15
C HIS A 38 -12.75 7.53 6.76
N ALA A 39 -12.78 6.21 6.94
CA ALA A 39 -11.69 5.34 6.51
C ALA A 39 -11.49 5.38 4.99
N ALA A 40 -12.57 5.40 4.22
CA ALA A 40 -12.53 5.53 2.77
C ALA A 40 -11.97 6.90 2.34
N ALA A 41 -12.42 7.98 2.96
CA ALA A 41 -11.94 9.34 2.69
C ALA A 41 -10.44 9.48 2.99
N ALA A 42 -9.98 8.98 4.14
CA ALA A 42 -8.57 8.96 4.51
C ALA A 42 -7.74 8.12 3.52
N GLY A 43 -8.24 6.93 3.18
CA GLY A 43 -7.58 6.05 2.20
C GLY A 43 -7.43 6.70 0.83
N ALA A 44 -8.46 7.38 0.34
CA ALA A 44 -8.42 8.11 -0.92
C ALA A 44 -7.45 9.30 -0.89
N ALA A 45 -7.38 10.04 0.21
CA ALA A 45 -6.45 11.16 0.38
C ALA A 45 -4.99 10.66 0.42
N VAL A 46 -4.72 9.59 1.17
CA VAL A 46 -3.40 8.94 1.25
C VAL A 46 -2.97 8.41 -0.12
N GLU A 47 -3.86 7.70 -0.83
CA GLU A 47 -3.57 7.18 -2.16
C GLU A 47 -3.18 8.30 -3.13
N GLN A 48 -3.97 9.38 -3.18
CA GLN A 48 -3.68 10.52 -4.05
C GLN A 48 -2.39 11.24 -3.65
N ALA A 49 -2.14 11.46 -2.35
CA ALA A 49 -0.92 12.10 -1.88
C ALA A 49 0.34 11.32 -2.30
N VAL A 50 0.32 10.01 -2.12
CA VAL A 50 1.42 9.13 -2.52
C VAL A 50 1.54 9.04 -4.04
N ALA A 51 0.41 9.04 -4.78
CA ALA A 51 0.44 9.05 -6.24
C ALA A 51 1.09 10.32 -6.81
N VAL A 52 0.95 11.48 -6.13
CA VAL A 52 1.67 12.70 -6.53
C VAL A 52 3.19 12.46 -6.49
N PHE A 53 3.73 11.85 -5.44
CA PHE A 53 5.13 11.47 -5.36
C PHE A 53 5.50 10.45 -6.46
N MET A 54 4.76 9.34 -6.53
CA MET A 54 5.08 8.22 -7.43
C MET A 54 5.09 8.59 -8.91
N LEU A 55 4.25 9.54 -9.32
CA LEU A 55 4.06 9.93 -10.72
C LEU A 55 4.73 11.25 -11.08
N HIS A 56 5.41 11.89 -10.14
CA HIS A 56 6.02 13.19 -10.38
C HIS A 56 7.26 13.09 -11.28
N PRO A 57 7.41 13.96 -12.29
CA PRO A 57 8.57 13.96 -13.18
C PRO A 57 9.90 14.04 -12.45
N GLN A 58 9.97 14.74 -11.31
CA GLN A 58 11.18 14.83 -10.50
C GLN A 58 11.57 13.49 -9.89
N THR A 59 10.62 12.67 -9.42
CA THR A 59 10.91 11.33 -8.90
C THR A 59 11.57 10.46 -9.97
N TYR A 60 11.11 10.58 -11.22
CA TYR A 60 11.75 9.92 -12.35
C TYR A 60 13.13 10.50 -12.68
N ALA A 61 13.29 11.84 -12.62
CA ALA A 61 14.59 12.47 -12.83
C ALA A 61 15.61 12.09 -11.75
N GLU A 62 15.19 11.99 -10.50
CA GLU A 62 16.02 11.52 -9.39
C GLU A 62 16.38 10.03 -9.54
N SER A 63 15.48 9.20 -10.06
CA SER A 63 15.80 7.82 -10.43
C SER A 63 16.86 7.77 -11.53
N SER A 64 16.74 8.62 -12.56
CA SER A 64 17.77 8.72 -13.60
C SER A 64 19.13 9.15 -13.02
N ALA A 65 19.14 10.13 -12.14
CA ALA A 65 20.35 10.58 -11.45
C ALA A 65 20.96 9.49 -10.54
N ALA A 66 20.14 8.58 -10.02
CA ALA A 66 20.58 7.41 -9.27
C ALA A 66 21.12 6.27 -10.14
N GLY A 67 21.17 6.44 -11.48
CA GLY A 67 21.75 5.51 -12.42
C GLY A 67 20.76 4.63 -13.17
N TYR A 68 19.45 4.86 -13.03
CA TYR A 68 18.44 4.14 -13.80
C TYR A 68 18.26 4.79 -15.16
N GLU A 69 18.82 4.19 -16.23
CA GLU A 69 18.63 4.65 -17.61
C GLU A 69 17.13 4.70 -17.99
N ASN A 70 16.39 3.69 -17.54
CA ASN A 70 14.92 3.66 -17.61
C ASN A 70 14.34 4.01 -16.24
N PRO A 71 13.81 5.23 -16.05
CA PRO A 71 13.25 5.64 -14.76
C PRO A 71 12.08 4.77 -14.29
N LEU A 72 11.33 4.17 -15.22
CA LEU A 72 10.25 3.26 -14.89
C LEU A 72 10.77 1.93 -14.30
N ALA A 73 11.94 1.46 -14.75
CA ALA A 73 12.64 0.35 -14.11
C ALA A 73 13.10 0.73 -12.69
N GLY A 74 13.55 1.98 -12.50
CA GLY A 74 13.84 2.54 -11.18
C GLY A 74 12.61 2.55 -10.25
N TYR A 75 11.46 2.94 -10.76
CA TYR A 75 10.19 2.87 -10.02
C TYR A 75 9.83 1.43 -9.63
N VAL A 76 9.89 0.48 -10.58
CA VAL A 76 9.53 -0.92 -10.32
C VAL A 76 10.48 -1.56 -9.31
N ALA A 77 11.80 -1.40 -9.51
CA ALA A 77 12.80 -1.92 -8.58
C ALA A 77 12.75 -1.21 -7.22
N GLY A 78 12.57 0.12 -7.20
CA GLY A 78 12.44 0.88 -5.98
C GLY A 78 11.26 0.43 -5.16
N ARG A 79 10.04 0.49 -5.71
CA ARG A 79 8.82 0.08 -5.00
C ARG A 79 8.81 -1.41 -4.65
N GLY A 80 9.30 -2.28 -5.53
CA GLY A 80 9.33 -3.73 -5.33
C GLY A 80 10.52 -4.24 -4.52
N GLY A 81 11.55 -3.41 -4.29
CA GLY A 81 12.82 -3.84 -3.71
C GLY A 81 12.75 -4.44 -2.32
N VAL A 82 11.72 -4.07 -1.56
CA VAL A 82 11.42 -4.68 -0.24
C VAL A 82 11.00 -6.15 -0.30
N LEU A 83 10.78 -6.70 -1.51
CA LEU A 83 10.53 -8.14 -1.72
C LEU A 83 11.83 -8.97 -1.76
N GLY A 84 13.00 -8.32 -1.69
CA GLY A 84 14.29 -8.99 -1.74
C GLY A 84 14.60 -9.59 -3.11
N ASP A 85 15.30 -10.71 -3.14
CA ASP A 85 15.72 -11.40 -4.37
C ASP A 85 14.55 -12.15 -5.05
N ALA A 86 13.42 -11.47 -5.23
CA ALA A 86 12.26 -12.01 -5.91
C ALA A 86 12.50 -12.07 -7.43
N THR A 87 11.86 -13.03 -8.10
CA THR A 87 11.85 -13.07 -9.57
C THR A 87 10.91 -12.00 -10.15
N GLY A 88 11.16 -11.56 -11.39
CA GLY A 88 10.25 -10.63 -12.08
C GLY A 88 8.81 -11.12 -12.13
N ALA A 89 8.59 -12.43 -12.31
CA ALA A 89 7.27 -13.03 -12.26
C ALA A 89 6.58 -12.90 -10.88
N THR A 90 7.35 -13.05 -9.78
CA THR A 90 6.85 -12.86 -8.42
C THR A 90 6.46 -11.40 -8.19
N VAL A 91 7.32 -10.46 -8.61
CA VAL A 91 7.04 -9.03 -8.49
C VAL A 91 5.82 -8.62 -9.32
N ALA A 92 5.68 -9.15 -10.54
CA ALA A 92 4.52 -8.90 -11.39
C ALA A 92 3.21 -9.38 -10.72
N ALA A 93 3.23 -10.55 -10.09
CA ALA A 93 2.07 -11.06 -9.34
C ALA A 93 1.70 -10.16 -8.17
N VAL A 94 2.69 -9.60 -7.45
CA VAL A 94 2.47 -8.69 -6.31
C VAL A 94 1.98 -7.31 -6.77
N PHE A 95 2.46 -6.80 -7.90
CA PHE A 95 2.01 -5.52 -8.49
C PHE A 95 0.62 -5.63 -9.12
N ALA A 96 0.16 -6.83 -9.39
CA ALA A 96 -1.20 -7.25 -9.76
C ALA A 96 -1.80 -6.59 -11.02
N VAL A 97 -1.76 -5.25 -11.13
CA VAL A 97 -2.49 -4.50 -12.18
C VAL A 97 -1.63 -4.10 -13.37
N PHE A 98 -0.33 -4.36 -13.35
CA PHE A 98 0.56 -4.14 -14.48
C PHE A 98 0.50 -5.29 -15.49
N GLU A 99 0.87 -5.02 -16.75
CA GLU A 99 1.14 -6.10 -17.71
C GLU A 99 2.36 -6.90 -17.22
N PRO A 100 2.21 -8.22 -17.00
CA PRO A 100 3.19 -8.96 -16.22
C PRO A 100 4.54 -9.15 -16.93
N THR A 101 4.55 -9.26 -18.25
CA THR A 101 5.80 -9.46 -19.03
C THR A 101 6.64 -8.19 -19.02
N GLY A 102 6.00 -7.06 -19.30
CA GLY A 102 6.66 -5.75 -19.27
C GLY A 102 7.16 -5.39 -17.88
N LEU A 103 6.36 -5.66 -16.84
CA LEU A 103 6.80 -5.42 -15.47
C LEU A 103 7.98 -6.30 -15.07
N SER A 104 7.98 -7.59 -15.43
CA SER A 104 9.12 -8.48 -15.18
C SER A 104 10.40 -7.95 -15.82
N ALA A 105 10.32 -7.49 -17.07
CA ALA A 105 11.48 -6.91 -17.75
C ALA A 105 11.97 -5.62 -17.07
N LEU A 106 11.07 -4.76 -16.60
CA LEU A 106 11.42 -3.55 -15.84
C LEU A 106 12.07 -3.90 -14.50
N TRP A 107 11.59 -4.93 -13.81
CA TRP A 107 12.20 -5.42 -12.58
C TRP A 107 13.64 -5.85 -12.80
N GLU A 108 13.88 -6.74 -13.77
CA GLU A 108 15.23 -7.23 -14.09
C GLU A 108 16.20 -6.10 -14.45
N GLN A 109 15.74 -5.13 -15.26
CA GLN A 109 16.52 -3.92 -15.57
C GLN A 109 16.85 -3.12 -14.31
N GLY A 110 15.86 -2.91 -13.44
CA GLY A 110 16.01 -2.06 -12.27
C GLY A 110 16.94 -2.67 -11.22
N VAL A 111 16.76 -3.95 -10.88
CA VAL A 111 17.60 -4.61 -9.87
C VAL A 111 19.05 -4.81 -10.35
N ALA A 112 19.29 -4.84 -11.65
CA ALA A 112 20.65 -4.90 -12.20
C ALA A 112 21.50 -3.66 -11.85
N VAL A 113 20.87 -2.53 -11.52
CA VAL A 113 21.58 -1.28 -11.20
C VAL A 113 22.15 -1.29 -9.77
N ARG A 114 21.36 -1.70 -8.78
CA ARG A 114 21.72 -1.60 -7.34
C ARG A 114 21.28 -2.80 -6.50
N GLY A 115 20.74 -3.84 -7.10
CA GLY A 115 20.04 -4.90 -6.37
C GLY A 115 18.70 -4.42 -5.81
N ALA A 116 17.92 -5.34 -5.29
CA ALA A 116 16.58 -5.05 -4.75
C ALA A 116 16.65 -4.11 -3.53
N ALA A 117 17.50 -4.44 -2.54
CA ALA A 117 17.63 -3.63 -1.31
C ALA A 117 18.10 -2.21 -1.62
N GLY A 118 19.17 -2.03 -2.44
CA GLY A 118 19.66 -0.70 -2.79
C GLY A 118 18.65 0.12 -3.60
N ALA A 119 17.80 -0.53 -4.42
CA ALA A 119 16.71 0.15 -5.11
C ALA A 119 15.63 0.64 -4.14
N ALA A 120 15.25 -0.18 -3.15
CA ALA A 120 14.30 0.21 -2.11
C ALA A 120 14.82 1.38 -1.27
N GLU A 121 16.09 1.36 -0.86
CA GLU A 121 16.72 2.45 -0.09
C GLU A 121 16.66 3.78 -0.85
N VAL A 122 17.04 3.77 -2.14
CA VAL A 122 16.97 4.98 -3.00
C VAL A 122 15.54 5.50 -3.08
N TYR A 123 14.57 4.63 -3.31
CA TYR A 123 13.17 5.03 -3.44
C TYR A 123 12.59 5.56 -2.13
N TRP A 124 13.04 4.99 -1.00
CA TRP A 124 12.63 5.44 0.32
C TRP A 124 13.16 6.82 0.67
N GLU A 125 14.41 7.11 0.30
CA GLU A 125 14.99 8.45 0.46
C GLU A 125 14.33 9.46 -0.49
N GLN A 126 14.03 9.08 -1.73
CA GLN A 126 13.26 9.93 -2.63
C GLN A 126 11.90 10.32 -2.05
N ALA A 127 11.19 9.39 -1.39
CA ALA A 127 9.95 9.70 -0.69
C ALA A 127 10.17 10.68 0.46
N ALA A 128 11.24 10.50 1.25
CA ALA A 128 11.60 11.41 2.34
C ALA A 128 11.89 12.82 1.82
N GLU A 129 12.74 12.96 0.81
CA GLU A 129 13.09 14.26 0.20
C GLU A 129 11.88 14.95 -0.44
N PHE A 130 10.99 14.17 -1.08
CA PHE A 130 9.75 14.71 -1.63
C PHE A 130 8.86 15.27 -0.52
N GLY A 131 8.74 14.57 0.60
CA GLY A 131 8.03 15.06 1.79
C GLY A 131 8.63 16.37 2.32
N ARG A 132 9.95 16.45 2.51
CA ARG A 132 10.65 17.65 2.96
C ARG A 132 10.39 18.85 2.05
N ARG A 133 10.41 18.62 0.76
CA ARG A 133 10.26 19.67 -0.25
C ARG A 133 8.84 20.20 -0.38
N TYR A 134 7.85 19.32 -0.34
CA TYR A 134 6.49 19.68 -0.75
C TYR A 134 5.45 19.62 0.37
N LEU A 135 5.76 18.99 1.53
CA LEU A 135 4.85 18.95 2.66
C LEU A 135 5.24 19.90 3.80
N ALA A 136 6.40 20.56 3.74
CA ALA A 136 6.89 21.38 4.86
C ALA A 136 5.91 22.46 5.36
N ALA A 137 5.01 22.93 4.50
CA ALA A 137 3.98 23.91 4.86
C ALA A 137 2.67 23.29 5.38
N ALA A 138 2.53 21.96 5.35
CA ALA A 138 1.32 21.29 5.85
C ALA A 138 1.32 21.22 7.38
N HIS A 139 0.14 21.31 7.97
CA HIS A 139 -0.04 21.21 9.42
C HIS A 139 -0.33 19.76 9.83
N GLY A 140 0.00 19.43 11.09
CA GLY A 140 -0.33 18.15 11.69
C GLY A 140 0.43 16.94 11.15
N LEU A 141 1.60 17.14 10.52
CA LEU A 141 2.39 16.05 9.94
C LEU A 141 2.89 15.06 10.98
N ASP A 142 3.29 15.53 12.17
CA ASP A 142 3.65 14.66 13.29
C ASP A 142 2.48 13.77 13.70
N ARG A 143 1.26 14.34 13.70
CA ARG A 143 0.05 13.61 14.06
C ARG A 143 -0.35 12.60 12.97
N ILE A 144 -0.17 12.92 11.69
CA ILE A 144 -0.33 11.94 10.60
C ILE A 144 0.63 10.76 10.81
N ALA A 145 1.89 11.05 11.12
CA ALA A 145 2.89 10.01 11.37
C ALA A 145 2.53 9.15 12.58
N GLU A 146 2.21 9.77 13.72
CA GLU A 146 1.83 9.08 14.94
C GLU A 146 0.63 8.13 14.75
N LEU A 147 -0.46 8.66 14.20
CA LEU A 147 -1.67 7.86 13.96
C LEU A 147 -1.39 6.75 12.94
N GLY A 148 -0.70 7.08 11.85
CA GLY A 148 -0.39 6.10 10.82
C GLY A 148 0.51 4.97 11.34
N GLU A 149 1.50 5.26 12.17
CA GLU A 149 2.36 4.25 12.80
C GLU A 149 1.58 3.32 13.73
N ARG A 150 0.60 3.85 14.48
CA ARG A 150 -0.29 3.01 15.30
C ARG A 150 -1.08 2.04 14.44
N LEU A 151 -1.60 2.48 13.29
CA LEU A 151 -2.30 1.61 12.33
C LEU A 151 -1.35 0.58 11.71
N ILE A 152 -0.16 1.00 11.29
CA ILE A 152 0.88 0.11 10.75
C ILE A 152 1.26 -0.98 11.76
N ALA A 153 1.33 -0.64 13.04
CA ALA A 153 1.71 -1.59 14.10
C ALA A 153 0.70 -2.74 14.24
N VAL A 154 -0.60 -2.44 14.17
CA VAL A 154 -1.67 -3.45 14.36
C VAL A 154 -2.10 -4.15 13.08
N ALA A 155 -1.78 -3.58 11.91
CA ALA A 155 -2.20 -4.15 10.63
C ALA A 155 -1.48 -5.49 10.34
N PRO A 156 -2.24 -6.53 9.92
CA PRO A 156 -1.67 -7.83 9.59
C PRO A 156 -0.84 -7.75 8.30
N THR A 157 0.21 -8.57 8.21
CA THR A 157 1.10 -8.65 7.04
C THR A 157 0.73 -9.78 6.08
N SER A 158 -0.20 -10.65 6.46
CA SER A 158 -0.63 -11.78 5.64
C SER A 158 -1.21 -11.32 4.32
N SER A 159 -0.71 -11.85 3.22
CA SER A 159 -1.15 -11.57 1.84
C SER A 159 -0.99 -10.11 1.38
N VAL A 160 -0.17 -9.32 2.05
CA VAL A 160 0.16 -7.92 1.67
C VAL A 160 1.68 -7.69 1.68
N PRO A 161 2.43 -8.36 0.78
CA PRO A 161 3.89 -8.45 0.86
C PRO A 161 4.62 -7.12 0.74
N LEU A 162 4.15 -6.16 -0.08
CA LEU A 162 4.74 -4.82 -0.15
C LEU A 162 4.58 -4.08 1.17
N PHE A 163 3.40 -4.12 1.78
CA PHE A 163 3.21 -3.55 3.10
C PHE A 163 4.12 -4.21 4.13
N ALA A 164 4.25 -5.53 4.11
CA ALA A 164 5.10 -6.27 5.04
C ALA A 164 6.57 -5.85 4.94
N GLY A 165 7.07 -5.61 3.72
CA GLY A 165 8.43 -5.13 3.50
C GLY A 165 8.62 -3.66 3.85
N TRP A 166 7.70 -2.79 3.46
CA TRP A 166 7.83 -1.35 3.71
C TRP A 166 7.66 -0.97 5.19
N LYS A 167 6.80 -1.66 5.95
CA LYS A 167 6.56 -1.35 7.37
C LYS A 167 7.80 -1.52 8.28
N VAL A 168 8.82 -2.21 7.82
CA VAL A 168 10.07 -2.43 8.59
C VAL A 168 11.21 -1.52 8.16
N MET A 169 11.01 -0.70 7.13
CA MET A 169 11.98 0.30 6.71
C MET A 169 12.08 1.42 7.75
N PRO A 170 13.29 1.93 8.02
CA PRO A 170 13.47 3.01 8.99
C PRO A 170 12.78 4.29 8.51
N LEU A 171 12.01 4.91 9.39
CA LEU A 171 11.34 6.18 9.11
C LEU A 171 12.30 7.36 9.34
N ALA A 172 12.12 8.44 8.57
CA ALA A 172 12.83 9.69 8.77
C ALA A 172 12.48 10.32 10.13
N GLY A 173 13.43 11.11 10.67
CA GLY A 173 13.24 11.77 11.97
C GLY A 173 12.43 13.07 11.90
N ASP A 174 12.34 13.68 10.73
CA ASP A 174 11.61 14.95 10.51
C ASP A 174 10.18 14.70 10.02
N ALA A 175 9.24 15.53 10.48
CA ALA A 175 7.82 15.35 10.29
C ALA A 175 7.39 15.29 8.80
N PRO A 176 7.86 16.16 7.89
CA PRO A 176 7.43 16.12 6.50
C PRO A 176 7.81 14.82 5.77
N ALA A 177 9.03 14.36 5.95
CA ALA A 177 9.53 13.12 5.37
C ALA A 177 8.80 11.91 5.97
N ARG A 178 8.74 11.85 7.31
CA ARG A 178 8.11 10.78 8.05
C ARG A 178 6.63 10.62 7.70
N ALA A 179 5.88 11.73 7.61
CA ALA A 179 4.47 11.70 7.25
C ALA A 179 4.25 11.12 5.84
N LEU A 180 5.06 11.50 4.84
CA LEU A 180 4.94 10.93 3.51
C LEU A 180 5.31 9.45 3.48
N GLN A 181 6.37 9.05 4.18
CA GLN A 181 6.77 7.66 4.31
C GLN A 181 5.69 6.81 4.99
N VAL A 182 5.07 7.30 6.05
CA VAL A 182 3.96 6.63 6.74
C VAL A 182 2.74 6.51 5.80
N MET A 183 2.37 7.58 5.11
CA MET A 183 1.29 7.53 4.11
C MET A 183 1.60 6.52 3.00
N PHE A 184 2.85 6.43 2.56
CA PHE A 184 3.29 5.44 1.58
C PHE A 184 3.07 4.00 2.08
N VAL A 185 3.47 3.69 3.32
CA VAL A 185 3.24 2.36 3.91
C VAL A 185 1.75 2.04 4.00
N LEU A 186 0.92 3.00 4.43
CA LEU A 186 -0.54 2.83 4.50
C LEU A 186 -1.18 2.64 3.11
N ARG A 187 -0.65 3.30 2.10
CA ARG A 187 -1.05 3.10 0.71
C ARG A 187 -0.76 1.67 0.25
N GLU A 188 0.40 1.11 0.60
CA GLU A 188 0.73 -0.28 0.25
C GLU A 188 -0.15 -1.28 0.99
N LEU A 189 -0.54 -0.99 2.23
CA LEU A 189 -1.54 -1.79 2.96
C LEU A 189 -2.88 -1.82 2.21
N ARG A 190 -3.44 -0.64 1.91
CA ARG A 190 -4.73 -0.55 1.23
C ARG A 190 -4.68 -1.18 -0.17
N ALA A 191 -3.61 -0.94 -0.92
CA ALA A 191 -3.43 -1.52 -2.25
C ALA A 191 -3.39 -3.05 -2.21
N GLY A 192 -2.66 -3.64 -1.26
CA GLY A 192 -2.60 -5.09 -1.11
C GLY A 192 -3.96 -5.70 -0.76
N LEU A 193 -4.71 -5.07 0.15
CA LEU A 193 -6.09 -5.49 0.48
C LEU A 193 -7.02 -5.38 -0.72
N HIS A 194 -6.91 -4.30 -1.49
CA HIS A 194 -7.68 -4.09 -2.71
C HIS A 194 -7.36 -5.17 -3.78
N PHE A 195 -6.08 -5.49 -3.98
CA PHE A 195 -5.69 -6.54 -4.93
C PHE A 195 -6.17 -7.93 -4.51
N ASN A 196 -6.22 -8.22 -3.22
CA ASN A 196 -6.82 -9.45 -2.71
C ASN A 196 -8.32 -9.52 -3.02
N ALA A 197 -9.07 -8.46 -2.77
CA ALA A 197 -10.49 -8.37 -3.10
C ALA A 197 -10.72 -8.45 -4.63
N LEU A 198 -9.90 -7.77 -5.42
CA LEU A 198 -9.95 -7.81 -6.88
C LEU A 198 -9.69 -9.24 -7.41
N SER A 199 -8.69 -9.93 -6.89
CA SER A 199 -8.35 -11.30 -7.28
C SER A 199 -9.53 -12.27 -7.06
N LEU A 200 -10.26 -12.10 -5.97
CA LEU A 200 -11.42 -12.93 -5.63
C LEU A 200 -12.68 -12.55 -6.41
N SER A 201 -12.72 -11.36 -7.00
CA SER A 201 -13.91 -10.88 -7.73
C SER A 201 -14.08 -11.48 -9.13
N GLY A 202 -13.03 -12.08 -9.71
CA GLY A 202 -13.03 -12.53 -11.11
C GLY A 202 -13.00 -11.39 -12.14
N ILE A 203 -12.65 -10.18 -11.73
CA ILE A 203 -12.35 -9.05 -12.61
C ILE A 203 -10.88 -9.13 -12.98
N SER A 204 -10.56 -9.12 -14.26
CA SER A 204 -9.16 -9.08 -14.70
C SER A 204 -8.51 -7.71 -14.44
N PRO A 205 -7.18 -7.63 -14.34
CA PRO A 205 -6.48 -6.35 -14.15
C PRO A 205 -6.82 -5.29 -15.22
N ILE A 206 -6.94 -5.71 -16.47
CA ILE A 206 -7.28 -4.81 -17.59
C ILE A 206 -8.71 -4.26 -17.47
N GLU A 207 -9.68 -5.12 -17.12
CA GLU A 207 -11.06 -4.70 -16.86
C GLU A 207 -11.13 -3.74 -15.66
N ALA A 208 -10.34 -3.99 -14.61
CA ALA A 208 -10.26 -3.09 -13.46
C ALA A 208 -9.77 -1.69 -13.86
N HIS A 209 -8.75 -1.60 -14.74
CA HIS A 209 -8.32 -0.30 -15.29
C HIS A 209 -9.44 0.38 -16.08
N MET A 210 -10.11 -0.36 -16.95
CA MET A 210 -11.18 0.19 -17.77
C MET A 210 -12.36 0.69 -16.94
N LEU A 211 -12.72 -0.03 -15.88
CA LEU A 211 -13.78 0.36 -14.94
C LEU A 211 -13.39 1.56 -14.06
N ASN A 212 -12.11 1.69 -13.72
CA ASN A 212 -11.61 2.76 -12.84
C ASN A 212 -11.31 4.06 -13.61
N LYS A 213 -10.37 4.03 -14.56
CA LYS A 213 -9.80 5.24 -15.20
C LYS A 213 -9.75 5.17 -16.73
N GLY A 214 -10.16 4.05 -17.30
CA GLY A 214 -10.31 3.86 -18.74
C GLY A 214 -9.00 3.55 -19.49
N PRO A 215 -9.04 3.59 -20.84
CA PRO A 215 -8.03 3.00 -21.72
C PRO A 215 -6.65 3.64 -21.58
N ARG A 216 -6.59 4.97 -21.35
CA ARG A 216 -5.31 5.67 -21.15
C ARG A 216 -4.55 5.11 -19.95
N TYR A 217 -5.28 4.71 -18.91
CA TYR A 217 -4.69 4.17 -17.70
C TYR A 217 -4.22 2.73 -17.92
N ALA A 218 -5.01 1.90 -18.63
CA ALA A 218 -4.60 0.57 -19.02
C ALA A 218 -3.30 0.59 -19.83
N ALA A 219 -3.21 1.47 -20.83
CA ALA A 219 -1.99 1.64 -21.63
C ALA A 219 -0.78 2.08 -20.79
N MET A 220 -0.98 2.98 -19.82
CA MET A 220 0.08 3.44 -18.90
C MET A 220 0.66 2.28 -18.06
N PHE A 221 -0.13 1.26 -17.76
CA PHE A 221 0.29 0.06 -17.03
C PHE A 221 0.81 -1.06 -17.94
N GLY A 222 1.04 -0.74 -19.23
CA GLY A 222 1.71 -1.62 -20.21
C GLY A 222 0.77 -2.57 -20.96
N TRP A 223 -0.55 -2.51 -20.74
CA TRP A 223 -1.50 -3.39 -21.41
C TRP A 223 -1.63 -3.04 -22.89
N PRO A 224 -1.60 -4.05 -23.79
CA PRO A 224 -1.83 -3.82 -25.22
C PRO A 224 -3.32 -3.68 -25.54
N GLU A 225 -3.63 -2.94 -26.58
CA GLU A 225 -4.96 -2.92 -27.19
C GLU A 225 -5.23 -4.21 -28.02
N PRO A 226 -6.50 -4.63 -28.17
CA PRO A 226 -7.73 -4.01 -27.63
C PRO A 226 -7.96 -4.34 -26.16
N PHE A 227 -8.55 -3.38 -25.41
CA PHE A 227 -8.86 -3.56 -24.00
C PHE A 227 -10.23 -4.21 -23.79
N ALA A 228 -10.31 -5.23 -22.93
CA ALA A 228 -11.57 -5.73 -22.41
C ALA A 228 -12.17 -4.66 -21.48
N ASP A 229 -13.41 -4.20 -21.77
CA ASP A 229 -14.01 -3.06 -21.07
C ASP A 229 -14.56 -3.38 -19.68
N GLY A 230 -14.94 -4.64 -19.43
CA GLY A 230 -15.51 -5.07 -18.14
C GLY A 230 -16.85 -4.43 -17.78
N ALA A 231 -17.54 -3.82 -18.74
CA ALA A 231 -18.75 -3.02 -18.50
C ALA A 231 -19.85 -3.79 -17.74
N ASP A 232 -19.95 -5.10 -17.94
CA ASP A 232 -20.87 -6.02 -17.26
C ASP A 232 -20.49 -6.29 -15.79
N LYS A 233 -19.30 -5.86 -15.35
CA LYS A 233 -18.75 -6.11 -14.01
C LYS A 233 -18.73 -4.87 -13.11
N LYS A 234 -19.38 -3.78 -13.52
CA LYS A 234 -19.35 -2.50 -12.78
C LYS A 234 -19.79 -2.63 -11.33
N ASP A 235 -20.89 -3.33 -11.05
CA ASP A 235 -21.39 -3.50 -9.69
C ASP A 235 -20.43 -4.38 -8.87
N ARG A 236 -19.83 -5.38 -9.49
CA ARG A 236 -18.81 -6.22 -8.85
C ARG A 236 -17.55 -5.43 -8.52
N TYR A 237 -17.14 -4.50 -9.36
CA TYR A 237 -16.02 -3.60 -9.09
C TYR A 237 -16.32 -2.66 -7.91
N ALA A 238 -17.54 -2.13 -7.85
CA ALA A 238 -17.98 -1.34 -6.69
C ALA A 238 -17.92 -2.15 -5.37
N GLU A 239 -18.25 -3.45 -5.42
CA GLU A 239 -18.14 -4.32 -4.24
C GLU A 239 -16.69 -4.61 -3.84
N VAL A 240 -15.73 -4.64 -4.78
CA VAL A 240 -14.28 -4.70 -4.48
C VAL A 240 -13.87 -3.48 -3.64
N GLU A 241 -14.27 -2.27 -4.06
CA GLU A 241 -14.02 -1.03 -3.31
C GLU A 241 -14.66 -1.07 -1.92
N ASN A 242 -15.93 -1.45 -1.84
CA ASN A 242 -16.66 -1.56 -0.58
C ASN A 242 -15.98 -2.56 0.38
N THR A 243 -15.56 -3.71 -0.11
CA THR A 243 -14.86 -4.74 0.68
C THR A 243 -13.53 -4.21 1.19
N THR A 244 -12.77 -3.53 0.34
CA THR A 244 -11.51 -2.88 0.73
C THR A 244 -11.74 -1.84 1.81
N ASN A 245 -12.73 -0.95 1.64
CA ASN A 245 -13.03 0.11 2.59
C ASN A 245 -13.53 -0.43 3.93
N ARG A 246 -14.39 -1.46 3.94
CA ARG A 246 -14.82 -2.14 5.18
C ARG A 246 -13.62 -2.74 5.92
N ARG A 247 -12.71 -3.41 5.20
CA ARG A 247 -11.52 -3.98 5.84
C ARG A 247 -10.59 -2.91 6.41
N MET A 248 -10.38 -1.81 5.71
CA MET A 248 -9.64 -0.66 6.24
C MET A 248 -10.34 -0.06 7.47
N ALA A 249 -11.68 0.08 7.45
CA ALA A 249 -12.46 0.57 8.58
C ALA A 249 -12.29 -0.31 9.85
N GLU A 250 -12.30 -1.63 9.70
CA GLU A 250 -12.02 -2.54 10.81
C GLU A 250 -10.63 -2.30 11.42
N LEU A 251 -9.61 -2.12 10.58
CA LEU A 251 -8.23 -1.89 11.04
C LEU A 251 -8.08 -0.55 11.74
N VAL A 252 -8.66 0.52 11.21
CA VAL A 252 -8.63 1.84 11.87
C VAL A 252 -9.42 1.83 13.17
N GLY A 253 -10.52 1.08 13.25
CA GLY A 253 -11.30 0.91 14.48
C GLY A 253 -10.57 0.13 15.58
N ILE A 254 -9.52 -0.63 15.24
CA ILE A 254 -8.62 -1.26 16.20
C ILE A 254 -7.53 -0.27 16.66
N ALA A 255 -7.04 0.55 15.74
CA ALA A 255 -5.88 1.41 15.96
C ALA A 255 -6.22 2.74 16.66
N TRP A 256 -7.42 3.27 16.41
CA TRP A 256 -7.80 4.65 16.72
C TRP A 256 -9.14 4.76 17.42
N GLU A 257 -9.27 5.79 18.24
CA GLU A 257 -10.57 6.25 18.77
C GLU A 257 -11.38 6.96 17.68
N SER A 258 -12.70 7.02 17.85
CA SER A 258 -13.61 7.62 16.85
C SER A 258 -13.22 9.03 16.42
N ALA A 259 -12.80 9.89 17.35
CA ALA A 259 -12.36 11.26 17.05
C ALA A 259 -11.06 11.28 16.21
N GLU A 260 -10.14 10.33 16.45
CA GLU A 260 -8.88 10.22 15.74
C GLU A 260 -9.07 9.79 14.27
N ILE A 261 -10.13 9.03 13.98
CA ILE A 261 -10.45 8.59 12.62
C ILE A 261 -10.84 9.80 11.76
N ALA A 262 -11.72 10.65 12.27
CA ALA A 262 -12.12 11.88 11.60
C ALA A 262 -10.94 12.87 11.51
N GLU A 263 -10.12 12.97 12.56
CA GLU A 263 -8.91 13.80 12.59
C GLU A 263 -7.94 13.37 11.48
N PHE A 264 -7.60 12.08 11.38
CA PHE A 264 -6.69 11.57 10.37
C PHE A 264 -7.20 11.82 8.94
N ALA A 265 -8.50 11.64 8.70
CA ALA A 265 -9.10 11.94 7.41
C ALA A 265 -8.97 13.43 7.05
N GLY A 266 -9.20 14.33 7.99
CA GLY A 266 -9.03 15.77 7.81
C GLY A 266 -7.56 16.17 7.56
N LEU A 267 -6.63 15.62 8.34
CA LEU A 267 -5.19 15.91 8.21
C LEU A 267 -4.62 15.41 6.88
N THR A 268 -4.97 14.21 6.45
CA THR A 268 -4.49 13.65 5.16
C THR A 268 -5.09 14.40 3.97
N ALA A 269 -6.34 14.85 4.04
CA ALA A 269 -6.93 15.72 3.03
C ALA A 269 -6.24 17.10 2.95
N ALA A 270 -5.86 17.68 4.08
CA ALA A 270 -5.09 18.93 4.14
C ALA A 270 -3.68 18.75 3.57
N ALA A 271 -2.99 17.66 3.91
CA ALA A 271 -1.68 17.33 3.35
C ALA A 271 -1.73 17.15 1.83
N LEU A 272 -2.74 16.45 1.31
CA LEU A 272 -2.97 16.33 -0.14
C LEU A 272 -3.21 17.69 -0.79
N THR A 273 -3.97 18.57 -0.15
CA THR A 273 -4.21 19.93 -0.66
C THR A 273 -2.91 20.71 -0.74
N THR A 274 -2.06 20.64 0.29
CA THR A 274 -0.74 21.25 0.29
C THR A 274 0.12 20.72 -0.86
N LEU A 275 0.19 19.41 -1.05
CA LEU A 275 0.92 18.81 -2.17
C LEU A 275 0.45 19.36 -3.53
N LYS A 276 -0.87 19.42 -3.74
CA LYS A 276 -1.44 19.95 -5.00
C LYS A 276 -1.13 21.43 -5.24
N GLN A 277 -0.83 22.19 -4.19
CA GLN A 277 -0.48 23.62 -4.28
C GLN A 277 1.02 23.85 -4.43
N THR A 278 1.86 23.02 -3.81
CA THR A 278 3.30 23.22 -3.73
C THR A 278 4.06 22.51 -4.85
N VAL A 279 3.54 21.38 -5.33
CA VAL A 279 4.16 20.59 -6.40
C VAL A 279 3.97 21.32 -7.74
N PRO A 280 5.05 21.62 -8.51
CA PRO A 280 4.96 22.18 -9.84
C PRO A 280 4.15 21.28 -10.78
N ARG A 281 3.36 21.92 -11.67
CA ARG A 281 2.54 21.19 -12.68
C ARG A 281 3.38 20.81 -13.89
#